data_a5544dcf948c3a30a9488bee7d3bce0b
#
_entry.id   a5544dcf948c3a30a9488bee7d3bce0b
#
_cell.length_a   1.000
_cell.length_b   1.000
_cell.length_c   1.000
_cell.angle_alpha   90.00
_cell.angle_beta   90.00
_cell.angle_gamma   90.00
#
_symmetry.space_group_name_H-M   'P 1'
#
loop_
_entity.id
_entity.type
_entity.pdbx_description
1 polymer ?
#
loop_
_entity_poly.entity_id
_entity_poly.type
_entity_poly.pdbx_seq_one_letter_code
_entity_poly.pdbx_strand_id
1 'polypeptide(L)'
;MPAETRDWYDTPLQYDIIFDADTPREADFLEAMWVEHGPSGPPGRVLEPACGSGRLVLEMARRGWSAAGFDGNASMLEFARGRLAAAGMGALLWQDRMESFRVPGRARFDLAHCLVSTFKYLLTEDHAVSCLRRVASVLKPGGIFVLGLHLTEYGRATPDHERWVAERGGIHVTCNTRTWPADPRARLEAVRTRLRVRQGGREHLQETRWHFRTYSAAELHRLLRQVPELRLAACHDFTYDAAAPLRLDGSHLDAVLVLRRR
;
A
#
# COMPACT_ATOMS: atom_id res chain seq x y z
N MET A 1 22.26 -22.23 4.69
CA MET A 1 21.08 -22.90 5.27
C MET A 1 19.94 -22.81 4.27
N PRO A 2 19.05 -23.80 4.16
CA PRO A 2 17.85 -23.67 3.32
C PRO A 2 16.99 -22.54 3.86
N ALA A 3 16.30 -21.82 2.97
CA ALA A 3 15.37 -20.78 3.37
C ALA A 3 14.08 -21.40 3.93
N GLU A 4 13.58 -20.87 5.04
CA GLU A 4 12.28 -21.24 5.58
C GLU A 4 11.18 -20.67 4.65
N THR A 5 10.22 -21.48 4.24
CA THR A 5 9.04 -21.01 3.52
C THR A 5 8.07 -20.42 4.55
N ARG A 6 7.89 -19.09 4.52
CA ARG A 6 7.04 -18.37 5.46
C ARG A 6 6.50 -17.09 4.81
N ASP A 7 5.29 -16.70 5.16
CA ASP A 7 4.78 -15.40 4.75
C ASP A 7 5.57 -14.29 5.47
N TRP A 8 6.09 -13.32 4.73
CA TRP A 8 6.86 -12.21 5.29
C TRP A 8 6.00 -11.27 6.16
N TYR A 9 4.67 -11.29 5.98
CA TYR A 9 3.73 -10.60 6.84
C TYR A 9 3.60 -11.22 8.23
N ASP A 10 4.03 -12.49 8.41
CA ASP A 10 4.13 -13.12 9.73
C ASP A 10 5.42 -12.74 10.48
N THR A 11 6.24 -11.91 9.87
CA THR A 11 7.45 -11.32 10.45
C THR A 11 7.44 -9.79 10.34
N PRO A 12 6.46 -9.12 10.99
CA PRO A 12 6.18 -7.69 10.78
C PRO A 12 7.36 -6.77 11.11
N LEU A 13 8.23 -7.14 12.08
CA LEU A 13 9.40 -6.34 12.43
C LEU A 13 10.39 -6.24 11.25
N GLN A 14 10.65 -7.36 10.56
CA GLN A 14 11.57 -7.39 9.42
C GLN A 14 11.01 -6.61 8.22
N TYR A 15 9.72 -6.78 7.97
CA TYR A 15 8.98 -6.00 6.98
C TYR A 15 9.07 -4.50 7.27
N ASP A 16 8.81 -4.14 8.52
CA ASP A 16 8.82 -2.76 8.97
C ASP A 16 10.19 -2.09 8.87
N ILE A 17 11.27 -2.81 9.19
CA ILE A 17 12.64 -2.29 9.04
C ILE A 17 12.93 -1.88 7.59
N ILE A 18 12.39 -2.60 6.60
CA ILE A 18 12.60 -2.31 5.18
C ILE A 18 11.81 -1.07 4.73
N PHE A 19 10.57 -0.89 5.20
CA PHE A 19 9.65 0.11 4.64
C PHE A 19 9.46 1.38 5.48
N ASP A 20 9.97 1.42 6.71
CA ASP A 20 9.69 2.53 7.65
C ASP A 20 10.35 3.85 7.24
N ALA A 21 11.49 3.80 6.55
CA ALA A 21 12.30 4.98 6.25
C ALA A 21 11.57 6.04 5.40
N ASP A 22 10.70 5.61 4.49
CA ASP A 22 9.97 6.50 3.58
C ASP A 22 8.68 7.06 4.19
N THR A 23 8.29 6.62 5.38
CA THR A 23 7.02 6.98 6.03
C THR A 23 6.77 8.49 6.12
N PRO A 24 7.73 9.35 6.54
CA PRO A 24 7.50 10.79 6.60
C PRO A 24 7.22 11.40 5.22
N ARG A 25 7.99 11.00 4.19
CA ARG A 25 7.83 11.49 2.81
C ARG A 25 6.47 11.11 2.22
N GLU A 26 6.05 9.87 2.46
CA GLU A 26 4.72 9.41 2.04
C GLU A 26 3.60 10.19 2.73
N ALA A 27 3.74 10.45 4.03
CA ALA A 27 2.76 11.25 4.78
C ALA A 27 2.73 12.71 4.32
N ASP A 28 3.88 13.35 4.05
CA ASP A 28 3.96 14.70 3.47
C ASP A 28 3.21 14.76 2.14
N PHE A 29 3.40 13.76 1.28
CA PHE A 29 2.70 13.67 0.00
C PHE A 29 1.19 13.50 0.19
N LEU A 30 0.75 12.63 1.10
CA LEU A 30 -0.67 12.42 1.39
C LEU A 30 -1.35 13.73 1.84
N GLU A 31 -0.70 14.52 2.69
CA GLU A 31 -1.20 15.82 3.13
C GLU A 31 -1.20 16.85 1.99
N ALA A 32 -0.16 16.86 1.14
CA ALA A 32 -0.15 17.72 -0.04
C ALA A 32 -1.31 17.40 -1.00
N MET A 33 -1.56 16.11 -1.25
CA MET A 33 -2.70 15.68 -2.09
C MET A 33 -4.05 16.02 -1.45
N TRP A 34 -4.14 15.95 -0.12
CA TRP A 34 -5.32 16.38 0.61
C TRP A 34 -5.56 17.88 0.45
N VAL A 35 -4.53 18.71 0.59
CA VAL A 35 -4.65 20.17 0.43
C VAL A 35 -5.06 20.55 -0.99
N GLU A 36 -4.51 19.87 -2.00
CA GLU A 36 -4.75 20.22 -3.40
C GLU A 36 -6.09 19.68 -3.94
N HIS A 37 -6.46 18.47 -3.58
CA HIS A 37 -7.56 17.73 -4.21
C HIS A 37 -8.70 17.39 -3.26
N GLY A 38 -8.48 17.46 -1.95
CA GLY A 38 -9.48 17.16 -0.92
C GLY A 38 -10.44 18.33 -0.69
N PRO A 39 -11.44 18.17 0.19
CA PRO A 39 -12.25 19.27 0.68
C PRO A 39 -11.40 20.15 1.62
N SER A 40 -11.64 21.45 1.58
CA SER A 40 -10.93 22.40 2.47
C SER A 40 -11.23 22.11 3.94
N GLY A 41 -10.22 22.27 4.81
CA GLY A 41 -10.37 22.13 6.25
C GLY A 41 -9.15 21.53 6.95
N PRO A 42 -9.20 21.40 8.29
CA PRO A 42 -8.15 20.76 9.07
C PRO A 42 -8.10 19.25 8.80
N PRO A 43 -7.05 18.55 9.27
CA PRO A 43 -6.98 17.09 9.23
C PRO A 43 -8.25 16.46 9.78
N GLY A 44 -8.83 15.55 9.00
CA GLY A 44 -10.06 14.85 9.33
C GLY A 44 -9.81 13.39 9.72
N ARG A 45 -10.56 12.48 9.09
CA ARG A 45 -10.39 11.04 9.27
C ARG A 45 -9.66 10.44 8.09
N VAL A 46 -8.64 9.61 8.37
CA VAL A 46 -7.89 8.88 7.34
C VAL A 46 -8.04 7.37 7.52
N LEU A 47 -8.15 6.65 6.40
CA LEU A 47 -8.24 5.19 6.34
C LEU A 47 -7.08 4.61 5.54
N GLU A 48 -6.41 3.61 6.09
CA GLU A 48 -5.43 2.79 5.39
C GLU A 48 -5.94 1.34 5.23
N PRO A 49 -6.46 0.96 4.05
CA PRO A 49 -6.68 -0.43 3.68
C PRO A 49 -5.35 -1.21 3.60
N ALA A 50 -5.30 -2.41 4.19
CA ALA A 50 -4.11 -3.24 4.28
C ALA A 50 -2.93 -2.50 4.92
N CYS A 51 -3.14 -1.98 6.13
CA CYS A 51 -2.24 -1.07 6.83
C CYS A 51 -0.92 -1.71 7.33
N GLY A 52 -0.77 -3.02 7.22
CA GLY A 52 0.44 -3.75 7.58
C GLY A 52 0.93 -3.44 8.99
N SER A 53 2.18 -3.03 9.12
CA SER A 53 2.82 -2.67 10.41
C SER A 53 2.27 -1.39 11.05
N GLY A 54 1.33 -0.69 10.40
CA GLY A 54 0.70 0.54 10.89
C GLY A 54 1.63 1.76 10.90
N ARG A 55 2.70 1.78 10.08
CA ARG A 55 3.66 2.88 10.02
C ARG A 55 3.01 4.20 9.61
N LEU A 56 2.23 4.20 8.54
CA LEU A 56 1.49 5.37 8.08
C LEU A 56 0.28 5.69 8.97
N VAL A 57 -0.42 4.69 9.52
CA VAL A 57 -1.47 4.92 10.51
C VAL A 57 -0.94 5.72 11.70
N LEU A 58 0.24 5.32 12.25
CA LEU A 58 0.88 6.06 13.34
C LEU A 58 1.31 7.46 12.92
N GLU A 59 1.95 7.60 11.76
CA GLU A 59 2.46 8.90 11.31
C GLU A 59 1.31 9.87 11.05
N MET A 60 0.24 9.44 10.41
CA MET A 60 -0.95 10.28 10.21
C MET A 60 -1.62 10.65 11.55
N ALA A 61 -1.66 9.73 12.53
CA ALA A 61 -2.17 10.05 13.86
C ALA A 61 -1.31 11.13 14.56
N ARG A 62 0.03 11.07 14.44
CA ARG A 62 0.94 12.12 14.96
C ARG A 62 0.72 13.49 14.34
N ARG A 63 0.27 13.51 13.07
CA ARG A 63 -0.07 14.75 12.33
C ARG A 63 -1.49 15.26 12.60
N GLY A 64 -2.18 14.68 13.57
CA GLY A 64 -3.51 15.13 14.01
C GLY A 64 -4.70 14.52 13.26
N TRP A 65 -4.46 13.53 12.39
CA TRP A 65 -5.56 12.80 11.74
C TRP A 65 -6.21 11.78 12.69
N SER A 66 -7.51 11.66 12.65
CA SER A 66 -8.22 10.53 13.25
C SER A 66 -7.98 9.28 12.38
N ALA A 67 -6.89 8.58 12.69
CA ALA A 67 -6.41 7.48 11.85
C ALA A 67 -7.16 6.17 12.10
N ALA A 68 -7.38 5.42 11.02
CA ALA A 68 -7.95 4.08 11.03
C ALA A 68 -7.23 3.21 9.99
N GLY A 69 -7.14 1.90 10.26
CA GLY A 69 -6.56 0.96 9.32
C GLY A 69 -7.09 -0.44 9.55
N PHE A 70 -7.03 -1.26 8.52
CA PHE A 70 -7.30 -2.68 8.63
C PHE A 70 -6.30 -3.48 7.82
N ASP A 71 -6.08 -4.73 8.24
CA ASP A 71 -5.23 -5.68 7.53
C ASP A 71 -5.83 -7.09 7.60
N GLY A 72 -5.51 -7.92 6.62
CA GLY A 72 -5.89 -9.33 6.61
C GLY A 72 -5.05 -10.18 7.56
N ASN A 73 -3.81 -9.74 7.86
CA ASN A 73 -2.85 -10.48 8.67
C ASN A 73 -2.90 -10.04 10.14
N ALA A 74 -3.19 -11.00 11.02
CA ALA A 74 -3.33 -10.74 12.47
C ALA A 74 -1.99 -10.32 13.12
N SER A 75 -0.85 -10.88 12.67
CA SER A 75 0.48 -10.54 13.20
C SER A 75 0.85 -9.10 12.89
N MET A 76 0.51 -8.61 11.69
CA MET A 76 0.67 -7.21 11.31
C MET A 76 -0.15 -6.29 12.21
N LEU A 77 -1.41 -6.62 12.45
CA LEU A 77 -2.28 -5.81 13.32
C LEU A 77 -1.83 -5.81 14.78
N GLU A 78 -1.35 -6.92 15.29
CA GLU A 78 -0.78 -6.98 16.64
C GLU A 78 0.45 -6.06 16.75
N PHE A 79 1.35 -6.13 15.75
CA PHE A 79 2.52 -5.26 15.68
C PHE A 79 2.11 -3.77 15.58
N ALA A 80 1.13 -3.44 14.74
CA ALA A 80 0.62 -2.08 14.60
C ALA A 80 0.02 -1.53 15.90
N ARG A 81 -0.75 -2.35 16.63
CA ARG A 81 -1.28 -1.99 17.96
C ARG A 81 -0.16 -1.72 18.97
N GLY A 82 0.86 -2.58 19.01
CA GLY A 82 2.04 -2.39 19.87
C GLY A 82 2.79 -1.11 19.52
N ARG A 83 2.95 -0.78 18.23
CA ARG A 83 3.56 0.46 17.74
C ARG A 83 2.79 1.70 18.21
N LEU A 84 1.48 1.70 18.04
CA LEU A 84 0.63 2.82 18.48
C LEU A 84 0.68 2.99 20.01
N ALA A 85 0.58 1.91 20.77
CA ALA A 85 0.65 1.93 22.21
C ALA A 85 2.00 2.47 22.71
N ALA A 86 3.11 2.03 22.11
CA ALA A 86 4.45 2.53 22.46
C ALA A 86 4.63 4.01 22.17
N ALA A 87 3.89 4.56 21.20
CA ALA A 87 3.89 5.99 20.88
C ALA A 87 2.86 6.82 21.69
N GLY A 88 2.06 6.19 22.55
CA GLY A 88 0.97 6.85 23.26
C GLY A 88 -0.15 7.35 22.34
N MET A 89 -0.29 6.78 21.14
CA MET A 89 -1.25 7.18 20.12
C MET A 89 -2.38 6.15 19.97
N GLY A 90 -3.56 6.64 19.61
CA GLY A 90 -4.73 5.80 19.32
C GLY A 90 -5.11 5.81 17.85
N ALA A 91 -5.54 4.67 17.33
CA ALA A 91 -6.17 4.52 16.03
C ALA A 91 -7.18 3.38 16.05
N LEU A 92 -8.15 3.41 15.13
CA LEU A 92 -9.08 2.31 14.95
C LEU A 92 -8.44 1.24 14.07
N LEU A 93 -8.10 0.08 14.65
CA LEU A 93 -7.53 -1.05 13.92
C LEU A 93 -8.44 -2.29 14.02
N TRP A 94 -8.73 -2.92 12.86
CA TRP A 94 -9.51 -4.16 12.80
C TRP A 94 -8.99 -5.11 11.72
N GLN A 95 -9.35 -6.39 11.80
CA GLN A 95 -8.98 -7.37 10.79
C GLN A 95 -10.07 -7.45 9.73
N ASP A 96 -9.69 -7.29 8.46
CA ASP A 96 -10.59 -7.42 7.32
C ASP A 96 -9.81 -7.56 6.01
N ARG A 97 -10.51 -7.84 4.91
CA ARG A 97 -9.95 -7.99 3.56
C ARG A 97 -10.35 -6.81 2.69
N MET A 98 -9.46 -6.36 1.81
CA MET A 98 -9.68 -5.18 0.96
C MET A 98 -10.95 -5.26 0.12
N GLU A 99 -11.26 -6.43 -0.45
CA GLU A 99 -12.41 -6.63 -1.33
C GLU A 99 -13.77 -6.70 -0.60
N SER A 100 -13.75 -6.88 0.74
CA SER A 100 -14.97 -7.14 1.50
C SER A 100 -15.12 -6.30 2.76
N PHE A 101 -14.18 -5.45 3.11
CA PHE A 101 -14.11 -4.77 4.38
C PHE A 101 -15.39 -4.01 4.76
N ARG A 102 -15.61 -3.93 6.07
CA ARG A 102 -16.66 -3.12 6.68
C ARG A 102 -16.05 -2.28 7.79
N VAL A 103 -16.28 -0.98 7.72
CA VAL A 103 -15.79 -0.07 8.77
C VAL A 103 -16.63 -0.28 10.04
N PRO A 104 -16.01 -0.52 11.21
CA PRO A 104 -16.72 -0.56 12.48
C PRO A 104 -17.46 0.76 12.74
N GLY A 105 -18.74 0.66 13.08
CA GLY A 105 -19.62 1.83 13.13
C GLY A 105 -20.00 2.32 11.72
N ARG A 106 -20.30 3.61 11.59
CA ARG A 106 -20.65 4.24 10.32
C ARG A 106 -19.71 5.40 9.98
N ALA A 107 -18.42 5.26 10.34
CA ALA A 107 -17.44 6.30 10.12
C ALA A 107 -17.27 6.58 8.62
N ARG A 108 -17.08 7.85 8.28
CA ARG A 108 -16.73 8.33 6.94
C ARG A 108 -15.37 9.00 7.01
N PHE A 109 -14.60 8.86 5.93
CA PHE A 109 -13.23 9.33 5.85
C PHE A 109 -13.10 10.49 4.86
N ASP A 110 -12.16 11.35 5.15
CA ASP A 110 -11.79 12.48 4.32
C ASP A 110 -10.73 12.05 3.30
N LEU A 111 -9.79 11.23 3.77
CA LEU A 111 -8.69 10.67 3.01
C LEU A 111 -8.66 9.15 3.19
N ALA A 112 -8.38 8.41 2.14
CA ALA A 112 -7.93 7.03 2.21
C ALA A 112 -6.65 6.88 1.39
N HIS A 113 -5.79 5.90 1.74
CA HIS A 113 -4.59 5.61 0.95
C HIS A 113 -4.27 4.12 0.99
N CYS A 114 -3.68 3.60 -0.11
CA CYS A 114 -3.14 2.26 -0.20
C CYS A 114 -1.92 2.33 -1.12
N LEU A 115 -0.74 2.37 -0.55
CA LEU A 115 0.51 2.61 -1.27
C LEU A 115 1.30 1.30 -1.50
N VAL A 116 2.48 1.42 -2.11
CA VAL A 116 3.48 0.34 -2.25
C VAL A 116 2.92 -0.92 -2.92
N SER A 117 2.12 -0.74 -3.97
CA SER A 117 1.56 -1.84 -4.80
C SER A 117 0.66 -2.84 -4.08
N THR A 118 0.24 -2.58 -2.83
CA THR A 118 -0.60 -3.49 -2.05
C THR A 118 -1.92 -3.85 -2.75
N PHE A 119 -2.48 -2.93 -3.53
CA PHE A 119 -3.70 -3.17 -4.32
C PHE A 119 -3.55 -4.34 -5.31
N LYS A 120 -2.34 -4.66 -5.77
CA LYS A 120 -2.05 -5.76 -6.71
C LYS A 120 -2.26 -7.15 -6.11
N TYR A 121 -2.44 -7.28 -4.79
CA TYR A 121 -2.86 -8.53 -4.14
C TYR A 121 -4.31 -8.91 -4.42
N LEU A 122 -5.11 -8.00 -4.97
CA LEU A 122 -6.48 -8.29 -5.45
C LEU A 122 -6.39 -8.97 -6.81
N LEU A 123 -6.26 -10.30 -6.83
CA LEU A 123 -5.90 -11.08 -8.03
C LEU A 123 -6.99 -11.11 -9.11
N THR A 124 -8.24 -10.72 -8.80
CA THR A 124 -9.33 -10.67 -9.78
C THR A 124 -9.82 -9.24 -10.00
N GLU A 125 -10.41 -8.98 -11.18
CA GLU A 125 -10.99 -7.67 -11.49
C GLU A 125 -12.16 -7.35 -10.56
N ASP A 126 -12.99 -8.34 -10.25
CA ASP A 126 -14.13 -8.21 -9.35
C ASP A 126 -13.71 -7.78 -7.93
N HIS A 127 -12.62 -8.36 -7.41
CA HIS A 127 -12.06 -7.95 -6.12
C HIS A 127 -11.54 -6.52 -6.16
N ALA A 128 -10.84 -6.15 -7.25
CA ALA A 128 -10.33 -4.78 -7.43
C ALA A 128 -11.48 -3.75 -7.51
N VAL A 129 -12.52 -4.03 -8.31
CA VAL A 129 -13.72 -3.18 -8.40
C VAL A 129 -14.43 -3.11 -7.05
N SER A 130 -14.59 -4.24 -6.36
CA SER A 130 -15.23 -4.29 -5.04
C SER A 130 -14.49 -3.43 -4.02
N CYS A 131 -13.15 -3.54 -3.97
CA CYS A 131 -12.31 -2.71 -3.11
C CYS A 131 -12.52 -1.21 -3.40
N LEU A 132 -12.41 -0.79 -4.65
CA LEU A 132 -12.59 0.61 -5.04
C LEU A 132 -13.99 1.15 -4.68
N ARG A 133 -15.04 0.36 -4.93
CA ARG A 133 -16.42 0.74 -4.56
C ARG A 133 -16.59 0.84 -3.05
N ARG A 134 -15.97 -0.03 -2.28
CA ARG A 134 -15.99 0.04 -0.81
C ARG A 134 -15.28 1.29 -0.30
N VAL A 135 -14.08 1.59 -0.83
CA VAL A 135 -13.38 2.83 -0.48
C VAL A 135 -14.25 4.04 -0.85
N ALA A 136 -14.81 4.10 -2.05
CA ALA A 136 -15.73 5.17 -2.45
C ALA A 136 -16.90 5.28 -1.48
N SER A 137 -17.47 4.15 -1.05
CA SER A 137 -18.64 4.15 -0.16
C SER A 137 -18.36 4.70 1.23
N VAL A 138 -17.13 4.63 1.73
CA VAL A 138 -16.74 5.12 3.07
C VAL A 138 -16.05 6.48 3.04
N LEU A 139 -15.65 6.98 1.89
CA LEU A 139 -15.20 8.36 1.75
C LEU A 139 -16.39 9.33 1.89
N LYS A 140 -16.16 10.53 2.38
CA LYS A 140 -17.09 11.65 2.29
C LYS A 140 -17.16 12.18 0.86
N PRO A 141 -18.24 12.85 0.42
CA PRO A 141 -18.25 13.58 -0.84
C PRO A 141 -17.06 14.54 -0.94
N GLY A 142 -16.35 14.53 -2.06
CA GLY A 142 -15.12 15.29 -2.25
C GLY A 142 -13.87 14.72 -1.57
N GLY A 143 -13.99 13.70 -0.74
CA GLY A 143 -12.84 13.00 -0.15
C GLY A 143 -11.98 12.31 -1.20
N ILE A 144 -10.72 12.03 -0.88
CA ILE A 144 -9.76 11.47 -1.83
C ILE A 144 -9.27 10.08 -1.42
N PHE A 145 -8.93 9.26 -2.42
CA PHE A 145 -8.21 8.00 -2.26
C PHE A 145 -6.90 8.08 -3.02
N VAL A 146 -5.78 7.94 -2.31
CA VAL A 146 -4.43 7.89 -2.91
C VAL A 146 -4.02 6.43 -3.05
N LEU A 147 -3.83 5.99 -4.32
CA LEU A 147 -3.56 4.60 -4.67
C LEU A 147 -2.22 4.49 -5.40
N GLY A 148 -1.24 3.85 -4.78
CA GLY A 148 0.09 3.62 -5.35
C GLY A 148 0.28 2.19 -5.85
N LEU A 149 0.70 2.03 -7.11
CA LEU A 149 1.03 0.71 -7.69
C LEU A 149 2.01 0.84 -8.86
N HIS A 150 2.83 -0.21 -9.05
CA HIS A 150 3.63 -0.35 -10.24
C HIS A 150 2.78 -0.84 -11.41
N LEU A 151 2.90 -0.18 -12.56
CA LEU A 151 2.35 -0.66 -13.81
C LEU A 151 3.19 -1.82 -14.35
N THR A 152 2.58 -2.66 -15.14
CA THR A 152 3.23 -3.83 -15.73
C THR A 152 3.64 -3.54 -17.16
N GLU A 153 4.91 -3.73 -17.44
CA GLU A 153 5.46 -3.74 -18.79
C GLU A 153 5.23 -5.12 -19.41
N TYR A 154 4.14 -5.28 -20.16
CA TYR A 154 3.89 -6.49 -20.91
C TYR A 154 4.90 -6.65 -22.05
N GLY A 155 5.43 -7.86 -22.22
CA GLY A 155 6.46 -8.13 -23.23
C GLY A 155 7.88 -8.15 -22.68
N ARG A 156 8.10 -7.80 -21.42
CA ARG A 156 9.38 -8.01 -20.76
C ARG A 156 9.74 -9.49 -20.79
N ALA A 157 10.92 -9.83 -21.31
CA ALA A 157 11.34 -11.22 -21.46
C ALA A 157 12.08 -11.79 -20.24
N THR A 158 12.64 -10.92 -19.40
CA THR A 158 13.48 -11.30 -18.26
C THR A 158 12.85 -10.92 -16.94
N PRO A 159 13.10 -11.70 -15.87
CA PRO A 159 12.68 -11.32 -14.54
C PRO A 159 13.31 -10.01 -14.08
N ASP A 160 12.57 -9.26 -13.28
CA ASP A 160 13.08 -8.11 -12.56
C ASP A 160 13.68 -8.51 -11.22
N HIS A 161 14.62 -7.70 -10.73
CA HIS A 161 15.29 -7.90 -9.47
C HIS A 161 15.39 -6.59 -8.71
N GLU A 162 14.86 -6.60 -7.50
CA GLU A 162 14.96 -5.48 -6.58
C GLU A 162 15.67 -5.94 -5.31
N ARG A 163 16.44 -5.04 -4.71
CA ARG A 163 17.15 -5.30 -3.47
C ARG A 163 17.08 -4.10 -2.55
N TRP A 164 16.57 -4.34 -1.36
CA TRP A 164 16.56 -3.36 -0.28
C TRP A 164 17.41 -3.87 0.89
N VAL A 165 18.11 -2.96 1.54
CA VAL A 165 18.92 -3.26 2.73
C VAL A 165 18.60 -2.19 3.76
N ALA A 166 18.22 -2.62 4.95
CA ALA A 166 17.94 -1.73 6.06
C ALA A 166 18.42 -2.33 7.38
N GLU A 167 18.67 -1.46 8.35
CA GLU A 167 19.06 -1.84 9.70
C GLU A 167 18.32 -1.03 10.74
N ARG A 168 17.91 -1.69 11.82
CA ARG A 168 17.36 -1.04 13.00
C ARG A 168 17.63 -1.90 14.24
N GLY A 169 18.20 -1.27 15.31
CA GLY A 169 18.42 -1.95 16.59
C GLY A 169 19.32 -3.18 16.51
N GLY A 170 20.35 -3.17 15.65
CA GLY A 170 21.26 -4.30 15.44
C GLY A 170 20.66 -5.48 14.64
N ILE A 171 19.51 -5.26 14.01
CA ILE A 171 18.88 -6.20 13.09
C ILE A 171 19.13 -5.70 11.67
N HIS A 172 19.94 -6.44 10.90
CA HIS A 172 20.16 -6.16 9.49
C HIS A 172 19.22 -7.00 8.64
N VAL A 173 18.46 -6.38 7.78
CA VAL A 173 17.54 -7.06 6.86
C VAL A 173 17.96 -6.76 5.42
N THR A 174 18.20 -7.82 4.64
CA THR A 174 18.36 -7.73 3.19
C THR A 174 17.17 -8.41 2.54
N CYS A 175 16.41 -7.65 1.79
CA CYS A 175 15.26 -8.10 1.01
C CYS A 175 15.65 -8.19 -0.46
N ASN A 176 15.50 -9.36 -1.08
CA ASN A 176 15.71 -9.56 -2.51
C ASN A 176 14.38 -10.05 -3.10
N THR A 177 13.79 -9.24 -3.94
CA THR A 177 12.56 -9.58 -4.67
C THR A 177 12.89 -9.89 -6.12
N ARG A 178 12.25 -10.92 -6.62
CA ARG A 178 12.29 -11.30 -8.03
C ARG A 178 10.86 -11.40 -8.54
N THR A 179 10.58 -10.66 -9.61
CA THR A 179 9.30 -10.67 -10.31
C THR A 179 9.51 -11.29 -11.68
N TRP A 180 8.76 -12.35 -12.00
CA TRP A 180 8.81 -12.99 -13.33
C TRP A 180 7.94 -12.24 -14.32
N PRO A 181 8.23 -12.39 -15.63
CA PRO A 181 7.39 -11.81 -16.69
C PRO A 181 5.93 -12.12 -16.48
N ALA A 182 5.09 -11.12 -16.68
CA ALA A 182 3.66 -11.24 -16.52
C ALA A 182 3.01 -12.14 -17.57
N ASP A 183 2.04 -12.96 -17.16
CA ASP A 183 1.10 -13.60 -18.07
C ASP A 183 0.00 -12.59 -18.45
N PRO A 184 -0.02 -12.08 -19.69
CA PRO A 184 -1.00 -11.07 -20.11
C PRO A 184 -2.44 -11.64 -20.24
N ARG A 185 -2.60 -12.96 -20.36
CA ARG A 185 -3.93 -13.60 -20.42
C ARG A 185 -4.51 -13.78 -19.03
N ALA A 186 -3.71 -14.32 -18.11
CA ALA A 186 -4.10 -14.46 -16.71
C ALA A 186 -4.10 -13.10 -15.99
N ARG A 187 -3.36 -12.10 -16.49
CA ARG A 187 -3.11 -10.82 -15.86
C ARG A 187 -2.50 -11.00 -14.47
N LEU A 188 -1.51 -11.88 -14.37
CA LEU A 188 -0.79 -12.21 -13.16
C LEU A 188 0.71 -12.21 -13.42
N GLU A 189 1.47 -11.83 -12.42
CA GLU A 189 2.92 -12.01 -12.37
C GLU A 189 3.30 -12.71 -11.06
N ALA A 190 4.21 -13.67 -11.15
CA ALA A 190 4.72 -14.37 -9.99
C ALA A 190 5.83 -13.55 -9.32
N VAL A 191 5.82 -13.52 -8.01
CA VAL A 191 6.80 -12.79 -7.19
C VAL A 191 7.39 -13.71 -6.13
N ARG A 192 8.67 -13.57 -5.90
CA ARG A 192 9.37 -14.23 -4.80
C ARG A 192 10.23 -13.22 -4.05
N THR A 193 10.04 -13.13 -2.74
CA THR A 193 10.92 -12.36 -1.86
C THR A 193 11.74 -13.30 -0.97
N ARG A 194 13.01 -12.99 -0.83
CA ARG A 194 13.92 -13.61 0.13
C ARG A 194 14.40 -12.56 1.11
N LEU A 195 14.11 -12.79 2.38
CA LEU A 195 14.67 -12.01 3.48
C LEU A 195 15.86 -12.73 4.06
N ARG A 196 17.00 -12.03 4.16
CA ARG A 196 18.13 -12.43 4.97
C ARG A 196 18.18 -11.52 6.18
N VAL A 197 18.01 -12.09 7.34
CA VAL A 197 18.00 -11.38 8.62
C VAL A 197 19.23 -11.77 9.42
N ARG A 198 20.01 -10.78 9.86
CA ARG A 198 21.18 -10.98 10.73
C ARG A 198 20.96 -10.24 12.04
N GLN A 199 21.10 -10.94 13.15
CA GLN A 199 20.96 -10.38 14.49
C GLN A 199 21.81 -11.20 15.48
N GLY A 200 22.62 -10.51 16.30
CA GLY A 200 23.42 -11.15 17.36
C GLY A 200 24.33 -12.29 16.85
N GLY A 201 24.95 -12.14 15.68
CA GLY A 201 25.81 -13.15 15.05
C GLY A 201 25.07 -14.34 14.42
N ARG A 202 23.75 -14.36 14.47
CA ARG A 202 22.91 -15.38 13.82
C ARG A 202 22.38 -14.85 12.50
N GLU A 203 22.21 -15.78 11.54
CA GLU A 203 21.58 -15.49 10.24
C GLU A 203 20.36 -16.40 10.03
N HIS A 204 19.28 -15.81 9.56
CA HIS A 204 18.05 -16.50 9.17
C HIS A 204 17.67 -16.12 7.75
N LEU A 205 17.22 -17.12 6.97
CA LEU A 205 16.74 -16.94 5.60
C LEU A 205 15.27 -17.34 5.51
N GLN A 206 14.45 -16.45 4.97
CA GLN A 206 13.03 -16.68 4.76
C GLN A 206 12.69 -16.45 3.28
N GLU A 207 11.80 -17.25 2.72
CA GLU A 207 11.30 -17.09 1.36
C GLU A 207 9.77 -17.05 1.37
N THR A 208 9.21 -16.05 0.69
CA THR A 208 7.78 -15.91 0.45
C THR A 208 7.53 -15.88 -1.06
N ARG A 209 6.46 -16.53 -1.52
CA ARG A 209 6.01 -16.52 -2.92
C ARG A 209 4.55 -16.16 -3.00
N TRP A 210 4.21 -15.29 -3.96
CA TRP A 210 2.84 -14.89 -4.23
C TRP A 210 2.66 -14.48 -5.69
N HIS A 211 1.48 -14.01 -6.04
CA HIS A 211 1.19 -13.41 -7.33
C HIS A 211 0.69 -11.98 -7.13
N PHE A 212 1.01 -11.13 -8.08
CA PHE A 212 0.38 -9.82 -8.24
C PHE A 212 -0.53 -9.84 -9.47
N ARG A 213 -1.67 -9.16 -9.35
CA ARG A 213 -2.44 -8.76 -10.51
C ARG A 213 -1.71 -7.66 -11.27
N THR A 214 -1.72 -7.76 -12.59
CA THR A 214 -1.02 -6.83 -13.47
C THR A 214 -1.95 -5.74 -13.98
N TYR A 215 -1.38 -4.55 -14.19
CA TYR A 215 -2.08 -3.38 -14.68
C TYR A 215 -1.20 -2.59 -15.64
N SER A 216 -1.67 -2.37 -16.88
CA SER A 216 -1.21 -1.28 -17.72
C SER A 216 -2.03 0.00 -17.43
N ALA A 217 -1.58 1.16 -17.91
CA ALA A 217 -2.34 2.40 -17.80
C ALA A 217 -3.75 2.27 -18.40
N ALA A 218 -3.88 1.62 -19.57
CA ALA A 218 -5.16 1.38 -20.22
C ALA A 218 -6.09 0.49 -19.39
N GLU A 219 -5.53 -0.50 -18.68
CA GLU A 219 -6.30 -1.39 -17.80
C GLU A 219 -6.77 -0.67 -16.54
N LEU A 220 -5.95 0.20 -15.96
CA LEU A 220 -6.38 1.07 -14.86
C LEU A 220 -7.50 2.02 -15.29
N HIS A 221 -7.39 2.63 -16.45
CA HIS A 221 -8.49 3.45 -16.99
C HIS A 221 -9.78 2.64 -17.19
N ARG A 222 -9.70 1.38 -17.64
CA ARG A 222 -10.89 0.51 -17.74
C ARG A 222 -11.46 0.16 -16.37
N LEU A 223 -10.60 -0.15 -15.39
CA LEU A 223 -11.00 -0.44 -14.03
C LEU A 223 -11.74 0.76 -13.40
N LEU A 224 -11.17 1.96 -13.51
CA LEU A 224 -11.76 3.19 -12.96
C LEU A 224 -13.11 3.54 -13.61
N ARG A 225 -13.31 3.23 -14.90
CA ARG A 225 -14.63 3.42 -15.53
C ARG A 225 -15.74 2.55 -14.93
N GLN A 226 -15.38 1.41 -14.29
CA GLN A 226 -16.35 0.56 -13.60
C GLN A 226 -16.74 1.08 -12.22
N VAL A 227 -16.06 2.12 -11.73
CA VAL A 227 -16.30 2.75 -10.42
C VAL A 227 -16.47 4.26 -10.62
N PRO A 228 -17.61 4.69 -11.24
CA PRO A 228 -17.84 6.09 -11.59
C PRO A 228 -17.95 7.03 -10.39
N GLU A 229 -18.06 6.48 -9.17
CA GLU A 229 -18.03 7.23 -7.91
C GLU A 229 -16.67 7.86 -7.63
N LEU A 230 -15.59 7.31 -8.23
CA LEU A 230 -14.23 7.81 -8.12
C LEU A 230 -13.79 8.42 -9.45
N ARG A 231 -13.25 9.63 -9.40
CA ARG A 231 -12.68 10.33 -10.56
C ARG A 231 -11.18 10.49 -10.36
N LEU A 232 -10.38 10.14 -11.36
CA LEU A 232 -8.96 10.47 -11.39
C LEU A 232 -8.80 12.00 -11.39
N ALA A 233 -8.14 12.52 -10.34
CA ALA A 233 -7.84 13.94 -10.19
C ALA A 233 -6.39 14.25 -10.59
N ALA A 234 -5.44 13.42 -10.18
CA ALA A 234 -4.03 13.54 -10.50
C ALA A 234 -3.34 12.16 -10.55
N CYS A 235 -2.17 12.10 -11.16
CA CYS A 235 -1.25 10.97 -11.13
C CYS A 235 0.16 11.50 -10.82
N HIS A 236 0.90 10.77 -10.01
CA HIS A 236 2.29 11.02 -9.65
C HIS A 236 3.07 9.70 -9.70
N ASP A 237 4.33 9.68 -9.28
CA ASP A 237 5.14 8.49 -9.10
C ASP A 237 5.56 8.27 -7.63
N PHE A 238 6.39 7.26 -7.37
CA PHE A 238 6.90 6.98 -6.03
C PHE A 238 8.06 7.89 -5.59
N THR A 239 8.40 8.94 -6.35
CA THR A 239 9.23 10.02 -5.82
C THR A 239 8.47 10.86 -4.80
N TYR A 240 7.12 10.77 -4.85
CA TYR A 240 6.22 11.53 -3.98
C TYR A 240 6.43 13.05 -4.09
N ASP A 241 6.83 13.54 -5.28
CA ASP A 241 6.91 14.97 -5.55
C ASP A 241 5.52 15.50 -5.95
N ALA A 242 4.92 16.27 -5.04
CA ALA A 242 3.61 16.88 -5.28
C ALA A 242 3.62 17.91 -6.41
N ALA A 243 4.78 18.54 -6.69
CA ALA A 243 4.92 19.55 -7.74
C ALA A 243 5.11 18.94 -9.15
N ALA A 244 5.29 17.61 -9.25
CA ALA A 244 5.56 16.92 -10.51
C ALA A 244 4.43 15.94 -10.90
N PRO A 245 3.21 16.42 -11.25
CA PRO A 245 2.15 15.55 -11.72
C PRO A 245 2.49 14.93 -13.08
N LEU A 246 2.08 13.67 -13.26
CA LEU A 246 2.31 12.87 -14.44
C LEU A 246 1.00 12.55 -15.17
N ARG A 247 1.11 11.99 -16.37
CA ARG A 247 -0.02 11.41 -17.09
C ARG A 247 -0.08 9.92 -16.85
N LEU A 248 -1.27 9.38 -16.63
CA LEU A 248 -1.49 7.94 -16.60
C LEU A 248 -1.61 7.42 -18.05
N ASP A 249 -0.50 7.32 -18.77
CA ASP A 249 -0.45 6.93 -20.18
C ASP A 249 0.50 5.76 -20.46
N GLY A 250 1.19 5.26 -19.43
CA GLY A 250 2.13 4.16 -19.53
C GLY A 250 3.56 4.58 -19.88
N SER A 251 3.85 5.88 -19.96
CA SER A 251 5.22 6.39 -20.11
C SER A 251 6.07 6.20 -18.86
N HIS A 252 5.42 5.95 -17.72
CA HIS A 252 6.01 5.66 -16.42
C HIS A 252 5.46 4.36 -15.88
N LEU A 253 6.28 3.59 -15.17
CA LEU A 253 5.86 2.34 -14.54
C LEU A 253 5.35 2.54 -13.12
N ASP A 254 5.76 3.59 -12.44
CA ASP A 254 5.26 3.95 -11.12
C ASP A 254 4.05 4.86 -11.26
N ALA A 255 2.97 4.52 -10.58
CA ALA A 255 1.74 5.31 -10.60
C ALA A 255 1.18 5.48 -9.19
N VAL A 256 1.06 6.73 -8.76
CA VAL A 256 0.34 7.13 -7.55
C VAL A 256 -0.85 7.97 -7.98
N LEU A 257 -2.02 7.35 -7.95
CA LEU A 257 -3.27 7.94 -8.43
C LEU A 257 -3.98 8.68 -7.29
N VAL A 258 -4.38 9.90 -7.54
CA VAL A 258 -5.28 10.64 -6.65
C VAL A 258 -6.70 10.53 -7.22
N LEU A 259 -7.54 9.77 -6.53
CA LEU A 259 -8.91 9.50 -6.92
C LEU A 259 -9.84 10.30 -6.01
N ARG A 260 -10.67 11.17 -6.57
CA ARG A 260 -11.62 11.99 -5.81
C ARG A 260 -13.01 11.38 -5.87
N ARG A 261 -13.67 11.27 -4.73
CA ARG A 261 -15.08 10.89 -4.65
C ARG A 261 -15.98 12.03 -5.19
N ARG A 262 -16.88 11.65 -6.06
CA ARG A 262 -17.94 12.54 -6.57
C ARG A 262 -19.02 12.79 -5.52
#